data_8178a2f2ee1f7897d04ecb7fc478ed27
#
_entry.id   8178a2f2ee1f7897d04ecb7fc478ed27
#
_cell.length_a   1.000
_cell.length_b   1.000
_cell.length_c   1.000
_cell.angle_alpha   90.00
_cell.angle_beta   90.00
_cell.angle_gamma   90.00
#
_symmetry.space_group_name_H-M   'P 1'
#
loop_
_entity.id
_entity.type
_entity.pdbx_description
1 polymer ?
#
loop_
_entity_poly.entity_id
_entity_poly.type
_entity_poly.pdbx_seq_one_letter_code
_entity_poly.pdbx_strand_id
1 'polypeptide(L)'
;MTTLKPDTLPQGAPFAIGAAIVAALRTAPALNGATVLDNPKRASDLQTGSRIVFFEDQADKPIAQPGQSQKRTYGFTVGVINRTTNDREGAHADYRAAKRAIRTCMPEISKLVQIEGRGLVEGDVLYRLENLDVGGGLVLGLFTLDYRDPG
;
A
#
# COMPACT_ATOMS: atom_id res chain seq x y z
N MET A 1 -1.16 29.49 -8.75
CA MET A 1 0.10 28.97 -8.17
C MET A 1 -0.25 28.08 -6.97
N THR A 2 0.24 26.83 -6.99
CA THR A 2 -0.03 25.90 -5.91
C THR A 2 1.00 26.11 -4.79
N THR A 3 0.53 26.37 -3.58
CA THR A 3 1.40 26.50 -2.42
C THR A 3 1.73 25.11 -1.88
N LEU A 4 3.03 24.83 -1.71
CA LEU A 4 3.46 23.59 -1.09
C LEU A 4 3.11 23.57 0.39
N LYS A 5 2.75 22.40 0.87
CA LYS A 5 2.57 22.19 2.31
C LYS A 5 3.93 22.26 3.00
N PRO A 6 3.99 22.79 4.23
CA PRO A 6 5.24 22.76 4.99
C PRO A 6 5.73 21.32 5.19
N ASP A 7 7.04 21.16 5.18
CA ASP A 7 7.63 19.86 5.50
C ASP A 7 7.61 19.65 7.01
N THR A 8 6.66 18.83 7.45
CA THR A 8 6.52 18.45 8.87
C THR A 8 6.70 16.94 9.05
N LEU A 9 7.27 16.26 8.05
CA LEU A 9 7.38 14.81 8.02
C LEU A 9 8.83 14.39 8.28
N PRO A 10 9.19 14.03 9.53
CA PRO A 10 10.59 13.75 9.89
C PRO A 10 11.21 12.60 9.11
N GLN A 11 10.41 11.61 8.67
CA GLN A 11 10.89 10.49 7.86
C GLN A 11 10.57 10.65 6.37
N GLY A 12 10.02 11.80 5.98
CA GLY A 12 9.65 12.07 4.59
C GLY A 12 8.25 11.59 4.20
N ALA A 13 7.82 12.02 3.01
CA ALA A 13 6.47 11.76 2.53
C ALA A 13 6.19 10.28 2.26
N PRO A 14 7.08 9.50 1.60
CA PRO A 14 6.78 8.07 1.36
C PRO A 14 6.55 7.29 2.63
N PHE A 15 7.34 7.53 3.67
CA PHE A 15 7.15 6.87 4.96
C PHE A 15 5.79 7.23 5.56
N ALA A 16 5.42 8.50 5.55
CA ALA A 16 4.16 8.97 6.11
C ALA A 16 2.96 8.39 5.37
N ILE A 17 3.03 8.32 4.04
CA ILE A 17 1.99 7.69 3.21
C ILE A 17 1.84 6.21 3.58
N GLY A 18 2.95 5.49 3.62
CA GLY A 18 2.95 4.06 3.96
C GLY A 18 2.42 3.81 5.37
N ALA A 19 2.82 4.62 6.35
CA ALA A 19 2.34 4.50 7.72
C ALA A 19 0.82 4.69 7.81
N ALA A 20 0.28 5.65 7.07
CA ALA A 20 -1.17 5.88 7.03
C ALA A 20 -1.91 4.69 6.41
N ILE A 21 -1.36 4.11 5.35
CA ILE A 21 -1.94 2.92 4.72
C ILE A 21 -1.92 1.73 5.67
N VAL A 22 -0.80 1.46 6.32
CA VAL A 22 -0.68 0.35 7.28
C VAL A 22 -1.68 0.53 8.42
N ALA A 23 -1.81 1.74 8.96
CA ALA A 23 -2.78 2.04 10.01
C ALA A 23 -4.21 1.78 9.53
N ALA A 24 -4.55 2.17 8.31
CA ALA A 24 -5.87 1.92 7.73
C ALA A 24 -6.15 0.42 7.58
N LEU A 25 -5.16 -0.36 7.16
CA LEU A 25 -5.30 -1.81 7.05
C LEU A 25 -5.52 -2.46 8.42
N ARG A 26 -4.80 -2.00 9.44
CA ARG A 26 -4.92 -2.54 10.80
C ARG A 26 -6.25 -2.23 11.47
N THR A 27 -6.90 -1.16 11.06
CA THR A 27 -8.16 -0.71 11.67
C THR A 27 -9.39 -0.99 10.82
N ALA A 28 -9.22 -1.56 9.62
CA ALA A 28 -10.35 -1.88 8.75
C ALA A 28 -11.20 -3.00 9.37
N PRO A 29 -12.53 -2.78 9.60
CA PRO A 29 -13.36 -3.79 10.23
C PRO A 29 -13.41 -5.11 9.46
N ALA A 30 -13.42 -5.06 8.13
CA ALA A 30 -13.46 -6.25 7.28
C ALA A 30 -12.17 -7.08 7.35
N LEU A 31 -11.07 -6.51 7.85
CA LEU A 31 -9.78 -7.19 8.04
C LEU A 31 -9.54 -7.55 9.51
N ASN A 32 -10.55 -7.45 10.35
CA ASN A 32 -10.44 -7.83 11.76
C ASN A 32 -10.07 -9.31 11.85
N GLY A 33 -9.05 -9.62 12.65
CA GLY A 33 -8.52 -10.97 12.77
C GLY A 33 -7.41 -11.32 11.78
N ALA A 34 -7.19 -10.51 10.74
CA ALA A 34 -6.04 -10.66 9.86
C ALA A 34 -4.77 -10.08 10.52
N THR A 35 -3.63 -10.70 10.23
CA THR A 35 -2.32 -10.18 10.65
C THR A 35 -1.84 -9.20 9.58
N VAL A 36 -1.61 -7.94 9.96
CA VAL A 36 -1.09 -6.92 9.04
C VAL A 36 0.40 -6.76 9.26
N LEU A 37 1.18 -7.01 8.21
CA LEU A 37 2.65 -6.93 8.22
C LEU A 37 3.11 -5.70 7.44
N ASP A 38 4.03 -4.96 8.04
CA ASP A 38 4.63 -3.77 7.44
C ASP A 38 6.05 -4.12 6.97
N ASN A 39 6.22 -4.19 5.64
CA ASN A 39 7.50 -4.51 5.00
C ASN A 39 8.13 -5.79 5.56
N PRO A 40 7.46 -6.95 5.43
CA PRO A 40 8.01 -8.21 5.92
C PRO A 40 9.35 -8.50 5.23
N LYS A 41 10.34 -8.94 6.01
CA LYS A 41 11.73 -9.10 5.54
C LYS A 41 12.05 -10.51 5.09
N ARG A 42 11.26 -11.49 5.52
CA ARG A 42 11.53 -12.92 5.28
C ARG A 42 10.28 -13.60 4.73
N ALA A 43 10.48 -14.59 3.88
CA ALA A 43 9.38 -15.42 3.42
C ALA A 43 8.63 -16.09 4.60
N SER A 44 9.35 -16.43 5.67
CA SER A 44 8.72 -17.03 6.86
C SER A 44 7.76 -16.09 7.57
N ASP A 45 7.92 -14.77 7.44
CA ASP A 45 6.99 -13.80 8.02
C ASP A 45 5.60 -13.92 7.38
N LEU A 46 5.54 -14.37 6.13
CA LEU A 46 4.30 -14.58 5.39
C LEU A 46 3.59 -15.89 5.74
N GLN A 47 4.14 -16.66 6.69
CA GLN A 47 3.57 -17.95 7.10
C GLN A 47 2.99 -17.92 8.52
N THR A 48 2.83 -16.74 9.10
CA THR A 48 2.52 -16.58 10.53
C THR A 48 1.05 -16.63 10.89
N GLY A 49 0.15 -16.85 9.93
CA GLY A 49 -1.28 -16.89 10.24
C GLY A 49 -2.12 -17.40 9.10
N SER A 50 -3.41 -17.56 9.35
CA SER A 50 -4.37 -18.01 8.34
C SER A 50 -4.82 -16.89 7.41
N ARG A 51 -4.77 -15.65 7.87
CA ARG A 51 -5.10 -14.47 7.07
C ARG A 51 -4.02 -13.43 7.30
N ILE A 52 -3.30 -13.08 6.23
CA ILE A 52 -2.21 -12.12 6.28
C ILE A 52 -2.49 -11.02 5.26
N VAL A 53 -2.30 -9.78 5.68
CA VAL A 53 -2.27 -8.61 4.78
C VAL A 53 -0.89 -7.99 4.94
N PHE A 54 -0.16 -7.79 3.84
CA PHE A 54 1.17 -7.20 3.92
C PHE A 54 1.29 -5.99 3.01
N PHE A 55 2.09 -5.04 3.45
CA PHE A 55 2.40 -3.80 2.75
C PHE A 55 3.90 -3.76 2.52
N GLU A 56 4.32 -3.35 1.31
CA GLU A 56 5.73 -3.18 0.99
C GLU A 56 5.96 -1.90 0.20
N ASP A 57 6.96 -1.11 0.64
CA ASP A 57 7.49 -0.03 -0.18
C ASP A 57 8.15 -0.60 -1.43
N GLN A 58 7.94 0.02 -2.57
CA GLN A 58 8.58 -0.42 -3.82
C GLN A 58 9.55 0.62 -4.36
N ALA A 59 9.07 1.81 -4.65
CA ALA A 59 9.90 2.84 -5.26
C ALA A 59 9.29 4.21 -5.03
N ASP A 60 10.13 5.23 -5.10
CA ASP A 60 9.71 6.62 -5.12
C ASP A 60 10.48 7.30 -6.24
N LYS A 61 9.77 7.73 -7.29
CA LYS A 61 10.37 8.20 -8.53
C LYS A 61 9.99 9.65 -8.81
N PRO A 62 10.95 10.50 -9.21
CA PRO A 62 10.60 11.84 -9.67
C PRO A 62 9.82 11.77 -10.98
N ILE A 63 8.84 12.64 -11.12
CA ILE A 63 8.18 12.83 -12.41
C ILE A 63 9.11 13.73 -13.24
N ALA A 64 9.64 13.16 -14.32
CA ALA A 64 10.71 13.79 -15.09
C ALA A 64 10.19 14.93 -15.98
N GLN A 65 10.04 16.11 -15.40
CA GLN A 65 9.78 17.35 -16.14
C GLN A 65 10.68 18.45 -15.61
N PRO A 66 11.33 19.23 -16.49
CA PRO A 66 12.15 20.35 -16.04
C PRO A 66 11.33 21.31 -15.15
N GLY A 67 11.90 21.70 -14.02
CA GLY A 67 11.26 22.61 -13.08
C GLY A 67 10.18 22.00 -12.19
N GLN A 68 9.97 20.68 -12.24
CA GLN A 68 8.94 19.99 -11.44
C GLN A 68 9.53 18.87 -10.58
N SER A 69 10.69 19.12 -10.00
CA SER A 69 11.42 18.12 -9.21
C SER A 69 10.68 17.65 -7.95
N GLN A 70 9.68 18.41 -7.48
CA GLN A 70 8.91 18.07 -6.28
C GLN A 70 7.76 17.12 -6.57
N LYS A 71 7.39 16.90 -7.83
CA LYS A 71 6.38 15.93 -8.20
C LYS A 71 7.00 14.54 -8.26
N ARG A 72 6.39 13.60 -7.56
CA ARG A 72 6.93 12.25 -7.43
C ARG A 72 5.81 11.22 -7.52
N THR A 73 6.18 10.00 -7.86
CA THR A 73 5.30 8.83 -7.86
C THR A 73 5.84 7.84 -6.84
N TYR A 74 5.07 7.58 -5.80
CA TYR A 74 5.37 6.57 -4.80
C TYR A 74 4.69 5.26 -5.19
N GLY A 75 5.47 4.19 -5.34
CA GLY A 75 4.98 2.86 -5.63
C GLY A 75 5.04 1.97 -4.40
N PHE A 76 3.99 1.20 -4.17
CA PHE A 76 3.92 0.23 -3.09
C PHE A 76 3.08 -0.97 -3.50
N THR A 77 3.23 -2.06 -2.78
CA THR A 77 2.40 -3.25 -2.98
C THR A 77 1.60 -3.55 -1.74
N VAL A 78 0.40 -4.07 -1.96
CA VAL A 78 -0.43 -4.62 -0.89
C VAL A 78 -0.86 -6.02 -1.32
N GLY A 79 -0.52 -7.00 -0.50
CA GLY A 79 -0.84 -8.38 -0.76
C GLY A 79 -1.65 -8.98 0.36
N VAL A 80 -2.42 -10.01 0.02
CA VAL A 80 -3.15 -10.81 1.00
C VAL A 80 -2.85 -12.28 0.76
N ILE A 81 -2.74 -13.03 1.85
CA ILE A 81 -2.61 -14.48 1.82
C ILE A 81 -3.72 -15.03 2.71
N ASN A 82 -4.52 -15.93 2.15
CA ASN A 82 -5.62 -16.55 2.90
C ASN A 82 -5.43 -18.07 2.86
N ARG A 83 -5.33 -18.68 4.04
CA ARG A 83 -5.12 -20.12 4.21
C ARG A 83 -6.32 -20.79 4.87
N THR A 84 -7.49 -20.16 4.78
CA THR A 84 -8.73 -20.74 5.27
C THR A 84 -9.25 -21.79 4.30
N THR A 85 -10.32 -22.48 4.65
CA THR A 85 -10.93 -23.54 3.81
C THR A 85 -11.30 -23.03 2.41
N ASN A 86 -11.77 -21.77 2.31
CA ASN A 86 -12.09 -21.12 1.05
C ASN A 86 -11.00 -20.08 0.71
N ASP A 87 -9.79 -20.54 0.54
CA ASP A 87 -8.60 -19.69 0.43
C ASP A 87 -8.66 -18.70 -0.75
N ARG A 88 -9.07 -19.16 -1.93
CA ARG A 88 -9.17 -18.28 -3.10
C ARG A 88 -10.24 -17.21 -2.91
N GLU A 89 -11.43 -17.59 -2.51
CA GLU A 89 -12.53 -16.66 -2.25
C GLU A 89 -12.17 -15.69 -1.12
N GLY A 90 -11.57 -16.22 -0.04
CA GLY A 90 -11.13 -15.42 1.09
C GLY A 90 -10.04 -14.42 0.71
N ALA A 91 -9.07 -14.82 -0.12
CA ALA A 91 -8.02 -13.92 -0.59
C ALA A 91 -8.59 -12.77 -1.43
N HIS A 92 -9.50 -13.05 -2.34
CA HIS A 92 -10.14 -12.01 -3.14
C HIS A 92 -10.96 -11.05 -2.26
N ALA A 93 -11.70 -11.58 -1.28
CA ALA A 93 -12.49 -10.77 -0.35
C ALA A 93 -11.58 -9.88 0.52
N ASP A 94 -10.50 -10.44 1.05
CA ASP A 94 -9.53 -9.70 1.87
C ASP A 94 -8.82 -8.62 1.06
N TYR A 95 -8.45 -8.92 -0.19
CA TYR A 95 -7.83 -7.93 -1.06
C TYR A 95 -8.79 -6.77 -1.35
N ARG A 96 -10.05 -7.07 -1.65
CA ARG A 96 -11.05 -6.04 -1.89
C ARG A 96 -11.25 -5.16 -0.66
N ALA A 97 -11.26 -5.75 0.53
CA ALA A 97 -11.33 -5.02 1.79
C ALA A 97 -10.11 -4.14 2.00
N ALA A 98 -8.91 -4.65 1.71
CA ALA A 98 -7.67 -3.87 1.79
C ALA A 98 -7.67 -2.70 0.83
N LYS A 99 -8.05 -2.91 -0.43
CA LYS A 99 -8.15 -1.85 -1.43
C LYS A 99 -9.13 -0.76 -0.99
N ARG A 100 -10.27 -1.16 -0.44
CA ARG A 100 -11.27 -0.21 0.06
C ARG A 100 -10.72 0.61 1.23
N ALA A 101 -9.99 -0.03 2.15
CA ALA A 101 -9.35 0.67 3.26
C ALA A 101 -8.34 1.72 2.78
N ILE A 102 -7.53 1.37 1.77
CA ILE A 102 -6.57 2.30 1.18
C ILE A 102 -7.29 3.52 0.58
N ARG A 103 -8.34 3.30 -0.19
CA ARG A 103 -9.13 4.38 -0.78
C ARG A 103 -9.77 5.26 0.30
N THR A 104 -10.27 4.67 1.35
CA THR A 104 -10.92 5.38 2.44
C THR A 104 -9.94 6.25 3.22
N CYS A 105 -8.66 5.89 3.28
CA CYS A 105 -7.66 6.68 3.99
C CYS A 105 -7.06 7.82 3.15
N MET A 106 -7.41 7.96 1.87
CA MET A 106 -6.86 9.01 1.01
C MET A 106 -7.08 10.43 1.57
N PRO A 107 -8.24 10.78 2.13
CA PRO A 107 -8.40 12.10 2.75
C PRO A 107 -7.39 12.37 3.87
N GLU A 108 -7.03 11.37 4.65
CA GLU A 108 -6.02 11.51 5.71
C GLU A 108 -4.62 11.73 5.10
N ILE A 109 -4.30 10.99 4.05
CA ILE A 109 -3.03 11.17 3.33
C ILE A 109 -2.95 12.56 2.71
N SER A 110 -4.05 13.08 2.18
CA SER A 110 -4.09 14.42 1.58
C SER A 110 -3.84 15.54 2.58
N LYS A 111 -4.01 15.27 3.87
CA LYS A 111 -3.63 16.21 4.93
C LYS A 111 -2.12 16.26 5.15
N LEU A 112 -1.41 15.18 4.81
CA LEU A 112 0.03 15.05 5.00
C LEU A 112 0.81 15.55 3.79
N VAL A 113 0.36 15.19 2.60
CA VAL A 113 1.02 15.53 1.34
C VAL A 113 -0.02 16.00 0.34
N GLN A 114 0.43 16.79 -0.64
CA GLN A 114 -0.43 17.20 -1.75
C GLN A 114 -0.47 16.10 -2.79
N ILE A 115 -1.65 15.54 -3.01
CA ILE A 115 -1.86 14.53 -4.04
C ILE A 115 -1.89 15.23 -5.39
N GLU A 116 -1.17 14.68 -6.36
CA GLU A 116 -0.98 15.26 -7.68
C GLU A 116 -1.35 14.25 -8.77
N GLY A 117 -1.36 14.73 -10.01
CA GLY A 117 -1.46 13.91 -11.20
C GLY A 117 -2.64 12.96 -11.18
N ARG A 118 -2.36 11.67 -11.32
CA ARG A 118 -3.39 10.63 -11.36
C ARG A 118 -3.88 10.21 -9.96
N GLY A 119 -3.26 10.74 -8.90
CA GLY A 119 -3.59 10.33 -7.54
C GLY A 119 -3.25 8.87 -7.27
N LEU A 120 -4.12 8.17 -6.59
CA LEU A 120 -3.96 6.75 -6.31
C LEU A 120 -4.41 5.92 -7.51
N VAL A 121 -3.52 5.06 -8.00
CA VAL A 121 -3.81 4.15 -9.12
C VAL A 121 -3.48 2.73 -8.70
N GLU A 122 -4.43 1.83 -8.89
CA GLU A 122 -4.19 0.41 -8.82
C GLU A 122 -3.64 -0.04 -10.18
N GLY A 123 -2.44 -0.60 -10.17
CA GLY A 123 -1.84 -1.19 -11.37
C GLY A 123 -2.17 -2.67 -11.49
N ASP A 124 -1.16 -3.47 -11.85
CA ASP A 124 -1.35 -4.90 -12.01
C ASP A 124 -1.74 -5.57 -10.70
N VAL A 125 -2.61 -6.55 -10.80
CA VAL A 125 -2.98 -7.43 -9.70
C VAL A 125 -2.50 -8.83 -10.03
N LEU A 126 -1.68 -9.40 -9.17
CA LEU A 126 -1.03 -10.68 -9.37
C LEU A 126 -1.63 -11.72 -8.43
N TYR A 127 -1.74 -12.95 -8.91
CA TYR A 127 -2.33 -14.05 -8.13
C TYR A 127 -1.30 -15.12 -7.77
N ARG A 128 -0.04 -14.91 -8.15
CA ARG A 128 1.09 -15.79 -7.84
C ARG A 128 2.35 -14.96 -7.67
N LEU A 129 3.24 -15.43 -6.79
CA LEU A 129 4.60 -14.94 -6.71
C LEU A 129 5.51 -15.99 -7.35
N GLU A 130 6.38 -15.54 -8.28
CA GLU A 130 7.35 -16.44 -8.90
C GLU A 130 8.30 -17.00 -7.84
N ASN A 131 8.60 -18.29 -7.94
CA ASN A 131 9.55 -18.99 -7.08
C ASN A 131 9.21 -18.93 -5.57
N LEU A 132 7.98 -18.59 -5.23
CA LEU A 132 7.57 -18.54 -3.83
C LEU A 132 6.20 -19.21 -3.66
N ASP A 133 6.20 -20.34 -2.97
CA ASP A 133 4.98 -21.00 -2.53
C ASP A 133 4.68 -20.55 -1.10
N VAL A 134 3.65 -19.73 -0.96
CA VAL A 134 3.23 -19.23 0.35
C VAL A 134 2.14 -20.10 0.98
N GLY A 135 1.60 -21.06 0.24
CA GLY A 135 0.43 -21.84 0.64
C GLY A 135 -0.84 -20.98 0.67
N GLY A 136 -1.96 -21.56 0.28
CA GLY A 136 -3.23 -20.85 0.27
C GLY A 136 -3.42 -19.94 -0.94
N GLY A 137 -4.41 -19.05 -0.85
CA GLY A 137 -4.72 -18.07 -1.90
C GLY A 137 -3.92 -16.79 -1.71
N LEU A 138 -3.40 -16.25 -2.80
CA LEU A 138 -2.64 -15.00 -2.82
C LEU A 138 -3.27 -14.03 -3.80
N VAL A 139 -3.40 -12.75 -3.38
CA VAL A 139 -3.70 -11.63 -4.28
C VAL A 139 -2.75 -10.49 -3.92
N LEU A 140 -2.03 -9.99 -4.91
CA LEU A 140 -1.05 -8.92 -4.73
C LEU A 140 -1.35 -7.78 -5.70
N GLY A 141 -1.61 -6.60 -5.18
CA GLY A 141 -1.84 -5.39 -5.99
C GLY A 141 -0.64 -4.46 -5.98
N LEU A 142 -0.32 -3.93 -7.15
CA LEU A 142 0.71 -2.91 -7.34
C LEU A 142 0.02 -1.55 -7.41
N PHE A 143 0.40 -0.64 -6.54
CA PHE A 143 -0.22 0.69 -6.45
C PHE A 143 0.81 1.78 -6.67
N THR A 144 0.33 2.90 -7.21
CA THR A 144 1.12 4.13 -7.27
C THR A 144 0.30 5.29 -6.74
N LEU A 145 0.99 6.26 -6.16
CA LEU A 145 0.40 7.51 -5.70
C LEU A 145 1.27 8.66 -6.15
N ASP A 146 0.70 9.52 -7.00
CA ASP A 146 1.37 10.74 -7.43
C ASP A 146 1.16 11.82 -6.37
N TYR A 147 2.24 12.46 -5.96
CA TYR A 147 2.21 13.46 -4.89
C TYR A 147 3.28 14.53 -5.13
N ARG A 148 3.17 15.60 -4.38
CA ARG A 148 4.18 16.65 -4.37
C ARG A 148 4.95 16.58 -3.05
N ASP A 149 6.26 16.45 -3.15
CA ASP A 149 7.14 16.39 -1.99
C ASP A 149 7.20 17.79 -1.37
N PRO A 150 6.91 17.93 -0.05
CA PRO A 150 7.00 19.23 0.61
C PRO A 150 8.42 19.67 0.92
N GLY A 151 9.38 18.71 0.95
CA GLY A 151 10.77 18.96 1.36
C GLY A 151 11.81 19.16 0.26
#